data_6c46e8cf44c7012bc6c4a8b07aa52e3b
#
_entry.id   6c46e8cf44c7012bc6c4a8b07aa52e3b
#
_cell.length_a   1.000
_cell.length_b   1.000
_cell.length_c   1.000
_cell.angle_alpha   90.00
_cell.angle_beta   90.00
_cell.angle_gamma   90.00
#
_symmetry.space_group_name_H-M   'P 1'
#
loop_
_entity.id
_entity.type
_entity.pdbx_description
1 polymer ?
#
loop_
_entity_poly.entity_id
_entity_poly.type
_entity_poly.pdbx_seq_one_letter_code
_entity_poly.pdbx_strand_id
1 'polypeptide(L)'
;HEVGTPNLAGILGLGRAAEWMNYLKYENFKEHFTGLDFAMSDSDIFNIKGLDLIYKDYRQNGRYVYTFTCTGYHPSDVSAFLGLDNIAVRVGKLCAHPIVNKVSGGRGVLRISPGIYTSKEDIFKLSDSLCKAIQKLV
;
A
#
# COMPACT_ATOMS: atom_id res chain seq x y z
N HIS A 1 -34.57 -4.93 -1.74
CA HIS A 1 -35.25 -4.70 -3.01
C HIS A 1 -34.44 -3.68 -3.83
N GLU A 2 -34.00 -4.08 -5.01
CA GLU A 2 -33.34 -3.18 -5.95
C GLU A 2 -34.42 -2.37 -6.68
N VAL A 3 -34.30 -1.05 -6.68
CA VAL A 3 -35.25 -0.15 -7.33
C VAL A 3 -34.57 0.50 -8.55
N GLY A 4 -35.22 0.38 -9.70
CA GLY A 4 -34.74 0.96 -10.96
C GLY A 4 -33.94 0.01 -11.84
N THR A 5 -33.35 0.54 -12.90
CA THR A 5 -32.54 -0.23 -13.86
C THR A 5 -31.21 -0.63 -13.23
N PRO A 6 -30.86 -1.93 -13.20
CA PRO A 6 -29.60 -2.35 -12.63
C PRO A 6 -28.39 -1.85 -13.45
N ASN A 7 -27.25 -1.69 -12.80
CA ASN A 7 -25.98 -1.32 -13.45
C ASN A 7 -25.43 -2.53 -14.24
N LEU A 8 -25.97 -2.78 -15.43
CA LEU A 8 -25.60 -3.94 -16.26
C LEU A 8 -24.11 -3.96 -16.60
N ALA A 9 -23.53 -2.80 -16.92
CA ALA A 9 -22.10 -2.71 -17.25
C ALA A 9 -21.22 -3.11 -16.04
N GLY A 10 -21.58 -2.65 -14.84
CA GLY A 10 -20.89 -3.03 -13.61
C GLY A 10 -21.05 -4.52 -13.27
N ILE A 11 -22.23 -5.08 -13.46
CA ILE A 11 -22.49 -6.52 -13.22
C ILE A 11 -21.67 -7.38 -14.18
N LEU A 12 -21.65 -7.06 -15.47
CA LEU A 12 -20.87 -7.79 -16.47
C LEU A 12 -19.37 -7.63 -16.21
N GLY A 13 -18.90 -6.43 -15.88
CA GLY A 13 -17.51 -6.17 -15.53
C GLY A 13 -17.06 -6.96 -14.28
N LEU A 14 -17.90 -7.02 -13.25
CA LEU A 14 -17.63 -7.81 -12.05
C LEU A 14 -17.59 -9.32 -12.39
N GLY A 15 -18.49 -9.80 -13.21
CA GLY A 15 -18.50 -11.21 -13.68
C GLY A 15 -17.18 -11.56 -14.39
N ARG A 16 -16.72 -10.71 -15.31
CA ARG A 16 -15.44 -10.92 -16.01
C ARG A 16 -14.23 -10.84 -15.07
N ALA A 17 -14.24 -9.92 -14.12
CA ALA A 17 -13.18 -9.84 -13.09
C ALA A 17 -13.15 -11.10 -12.22
N ALA A 18 -14.30 -11.64 -11.83
CA ALA A 18 -14.40 -12.88 -11.06
C ALA A 18 -13.88 -14.10 -11.86
N GLU A 19 -14.25 -14.21 -13.13
CA GLU A 19 -13.71 -15.24 -14.03
C GLU A 19 -12.19 -15.16 -14.14
N TRP A 20 -11.65 -13.96 -14.35
CA TRP A 20 -10.21 -13.74 -14.42
C TRP A 20 -9.52 -14.12 -13.11
N MET A 21 -10.07 -13.73 -11.96
CA MET A 21 -9.54 -14.10 -10.65
C MET A 21 -9.52 -15.63 -10.42
N ASN A 22 -10.55 -16.36 -10.89
CA ASN A 22 -10.59 -17.82 -10.81
C ASN A 22 -9.55 -18.49 -11.73
N TYR A 23 -9.18 -17.83 -12.83
CA TYR A 23 -8.14 -18.32 -13.73
C TYR A 23 -6.74 -18.21 -13.12
N LEU A 24 -6.55 -17.23 -12.22
CA LEU A 24 -5.29 -17.07 -11.48
C LEU A 24 -5.26 -18.04 -10.30
N LYS A 25 -4.38 -19.03 -10.33
CA LYS A 25 -4.23 -20.01 -9.24
C LYS A 25 -3.79 -19.33 -7.96
N TYR A 26 -4.31 -19.79 -6.82
CA TYR A 26 -3.98 -19.25 -5.48
C TYR A 26 -2.48 -19.29 -5.18
N GLU A 27 -1.79 -20.36 -5.57
CA GLU A 27 -0.35 -20.51 -5.38
C GLU A 27 0.46 -19.41 -6.05
N ASN A 28 0.03 -18.96 -7.24
CA ASN A 28 0.69 -17.88 -7.97
C ASN A 28 0.57 -16.55 -7.22
N PHE A 29 -0.57 -16.28 -6.57
CA PHE A 29 -0.73 -15.10 -5.71
C PHE A 29 0.20 -15.15 -4.50
N LYS A 30 0.27 -16.28 -3.83
CA LYS A 30 1.12 -16.46 -2.66
C LYS A 30 2.59 -16.26 -3.03
N GLU A 31 3.04 -16.85 -4.12
CA GLU A 31 4.41 -16.71 -4.61
C GLU A 31 4.73 -15.26 -4.98
N HIS A 32 3.84 -14.61 -5.73
CA HIS A 32 3.97 -13.21 -6.11
C HIS A 32 4.13 -12.29 -4.90
N PHE A 33 3.21 -12.36 -3.94
CA PHE A 33 3.28 -11.51 -2.76
C PHE A 33 4.45 -11.84 -1.83
N THR A 34 4.86 -13.10 -1.75
CA THR A 34 6.09 -13.48 -1.04
C THR A 34 7.31 -12.84 -1.72
N GLY A 35 7.36 -12.83 -3.04
CA GLY A 35 8.41 -12.15 -3.80
C GLY A 35 8.45 -10.63 -3.58
N LEU A 36 7.28 -9.98 -3.45
CA LEU A 36 7.20 -8.55 -3.11
C LEU A 36 7.64 -8.28 -1.66
N ASP A 37 7.33 -9.16 -0.72
CA ASP A 37 7.78 -9.03 0.68
C ASP A 37 9.31 -9.17 0.78
N PHE A 38 9.91 -10.06 0.01
CA PHE A 38 11.37 -10.13 -0.11
C PHE A 38 11.95 -8.83 -0.68
N ALA A 39 11.36 -8.29 -1.76
CA ALA A 39 11.81 -7.02 -2.34
C ALA A 39 11.67 -5.84 -1.34
N MET A 40 10.58 -5.80 -0.57
CA MET A 40 10.41 -4.83 0.52
C MET A 40 11.49 -4.98 1.60
N SER A 41 11.85 -6.20 1.95
CA SER A 41 12.86 -6.49 2.97
C SER A 41 14.29 -6.23 2.50
N ASP A 42 14.54 -6.42 1.20
CA ASP A 42 15.82 -6.16 0.53
C ASP A 42 16.02 -4.66 0.19
N SER A 43 14.95 -3.88 0.19
CA SER A 43 14.98 -2.45 0.00
C SER A 43 15.34 -1.69 1.29
N ASP A 44 15.77 -0.45 1.16
CA ASP A 44 16.11 0.41 2.30
C ASP A 44 14.90 1.00 3.05
N ILE A 45 13.67 0.64 2.65
CA ILE A 45 12.43 1.25 3.21
C ILE A 45 12.39 1.16 4.74
N PHE A 46 12.78 0.02 5.32
CA PHE A 46 12.75 -0.18 6.78
C PHE A 46 13.89 0.51 7.53
N ASN A 47 14.90 1.00 6.81
CA ASN A 47 16.06 1.71 7.36
C ASN A 47 15.92 3.23 7.26
N ILE A 48 14.85 3.73 6.63
CA ILE A 48 14.62 5.16 6.46
C ILE A 48 14.33 5.81 7.81
N LYS A 49 15.18 6.77 8.21
CA LYS A 49 15.03 7.48 9.47
C LYS A 49 13.71 8.24 9.55
N GLY A 50 12.97 8.01 10.64
CA GLY A 50 11.68 8.64 10.88
C GLY A 50 10.51 7.97 10.16
N LEU A 51 10.72 6.82 9.49
CA LEU A 51 9.69 5.98 8.92
C LEU A 51 9.62 4.67 9.73
N ASP A 52 8.71 4.61 10.69
CA ASP A 52 8.64 3.50 11.64
C ASP A 52 7.49 2.57 11.28
N LEU A 53 7.81 1.31 10.97
CA LEU A 53 6.81 0.28 10.67
C LEU A 53 6.03 -0.08 11.93
N ILE A 54 4.71 0.18 11.93
CA ILE A 54 3.83 -0.13 13.06
C ILE A 54 2.96 -1.36 12.83
N TYR A 55 2.72 -1.72 11.60
CA TYR A 55 1.87 -2.84 11.23
C TYR A 55 2.27 -3.46 9.90
N LYS A 56 2.52 -4.76 9.93
CA LYS A 56 2.73 -5.63 8.77
C LYS A 56 1.70 -6.75 8.83
N ASP A 57 0.72 -6.70 7.94
CA ASP A 57 -0.33 -7.72 7.88
C ASP A 57 0.15 -8.92 7.08
N TYR A 58 0.36 -10.04 7.77
CA TYR A 58 0.56 -11.35 7.14
C TYR A 58 -0.78 -12.07 7.05
N ARG A 59 -1.53 -11.82 6.02
CA ARG A 59 -2.70 -12.66 5.76
C ARG A 59 -2.24 -13.98 5.16
N GLN A 60 -2.88 -15.07 5.60
CA GLN A 60 -2.61 -16.43 5.07
C GLN A 60 -2.74 -16.50 3.53
N ASN A 61 -3.35 -15.49 2.92
CA ASN A 61 -3.63 -15.36 1.50
C ASN A 61 -2.64 -14.47 0.73
N GLY A 62 -1.46 -14.18 1.28
CA GLY A 62 -0.42 -13.46 0.53
C GLY A 62 -0.70 -11.97 0.29
N ARG A 63 -1.53 -11.31 1.11
CA ARG A 63 -1.69 -9.85 1.07
C ARG A 63 -0.80 -9.22 2.10
N TYR A 64 0.06 -8.32 1.66
CA TYR A 64 0.93 -7.55 2.53
C TYR A 64 0.51 -6.09 2.51
N VAL A 65 0.20 -5.55 3.69
CA VAL A 65 -0.07 -4.14 3.90
C VAL A 65 0.95 -3.63 4.91
N TYR A 66 1.69 -2.60 4.53
CA TYR A 66 2.70 -1.99 5.37
C TYR A 66 2.21 -0.62 5.83
N THR A 67 2.17 -0.40 7.13
CA THR A 67 1.72 0.86 7.72
C THR A 67 2.83 1.45 8.57
N PHE A 68 3.14 2.72 8.31
CA PHE A 68 4.23 3.43 8.96
C PHE A 68 3.74 4.68 9.66
N THR A 69 4.35 5.01 10.80
CA THR A 69 4.33 6.37 11.34
C THR A 69 5.47 7.18 10.74
N CYS A 70 5.30 8.51 10.70
CA CYS A 70 6.31 9.45 10.23
C CYS A 70 6.73 10.36 11.37
N THR A 71 8.04 10.39 11.66
CA THR A 71 8.63 11.23 12.70
C THR A 71 9.52 12.29 12.06
N GLY A 72 9.25 13.57 12.35
CA GLY A 72 9.98 14.70 11.78
C GLY A 72 9.35 15.32 10.53
N TYR A 73 8.44 14.64 9.87
CA TYR A 73 7.71 15.10 8.67
C TYR A 73 6.26 14.61 8.67
N HIS A 74 5.42 15.21 7.84
CA HIS A 74 4.00 14.82 7.76
C HIS A 74 3.79 13.76 6.67
N PRO A 75 2.96 12.70 6.89
CA PRO A 75 2.70 11.67 5.89
C PRO A 75 2.16 12.22 4.56
N SER A 76 1.37 13.31 4.60
CA SER A 76 0.82 13.93 3.39
C SER A 76 1.89 14.54 2.50
N ASP A 77 2.95 15.11 3.08
CA ASP A 77 4.05 15.69 2.32
C ASP A 77 4.84 14.60 1.61
N VAL A 78 5.11 13.48 2.30
CA VAL A 78 5.72 12.29 1.69
C VAL A 78 4.86 11.80 0.52
N SER A 79 3.53 11.68 0.71
CA SER A 79 2.62 11.25 -0.35
C SER A 79 2.61 12.20 -1.55
N ALA A 80 2.71 13.51 -1.31
CA ALA A 80 2.79 14.50 -2.40
C ALA A 80 4.06 14.32 -3.23
N PHE A 81 5.22 14.12 -2.60
CA PHE A 81 6.46 13.82 -3.31
C PHE A 81 6.40 12.51 -4.10
N LEU A 82 5.88 11.44 -3.51
CA LEU A 82 5.69 10.16 -4.20
C LEU A 82 4.78 10.29 -5.42
N GLY A 83 3.75 11.15 -5.32
CA GLY A 83 2.84 11.44 -6.43
C GLY A 83 3.56 12.04 -7.64
N LEU A 84 4.62 12.82 -7.46
CA LEU A 84 5.44 13.36 -8.56
C LEU A 84 6.17 12.25 -9.35
N ASP A 85 6.47 11.14 -8.68
CA ASP A 85 7.09 9.95 -9.28
C ASP A 85 6.05 8.92 -9.76
N ASN A 86 4.75 9.28 -9.80
CA ASN A 86 3.63 8.41 -10.13
C ASN A 86 3.49 7.20 -9.20
N ILE A 87 3.79 7.38 -7.92
CA ILE A 87 3.63 6.35 -6.88
C ILE A 87 2.47 6.75 -5.98
N ALA A 88 1.42 5.92 -5.98
CA ALA A 88 0.24 6.11 -5.15
C ALA A 88 0.37 5.35 -3.83
N VAL A 89 0.27 6.08 -2.72
CA VAL A 89 0.19 5.54 -1.37
C VAL A 89 -1.02 6.11 -0.65
N ARG A 90 -1.40 5.53 0.48
CA ARG A 90 -2.50 6.08 1.26
C ARG A 90 -1.99 6.69 2.57
N VAL A 91 -2.50 7.89 2.90
CA VAL A 91 -2.08 8.63 4.10
C VAL A 91 -3.27 9.10 4.92
N GLY A 92 -3.04 9.40 6.20
CA GLY A 92 -4.02 9.98 7.11
C GLY A 92 -4.60 8.98 8.10
N LYS A 93 -5.87 9.18 8.48
CA LYS A 93 -6.53 8.38 9.53
C LYS A 93 -7.06 7.02 9.04
N LEU A 94 -7.20 6.83 7.74
CA LEU A 94 -7.60 5.57 7.08
C LEU A 94 -8.92 4.96 7.61
N CYS A 95 -9.88 5.81 8.02
CA CYS A 95 -11.13 5.43 8.71
C CYS A 95 -10.92 4.64 10.02
N ALA A 96 -9.74 4.74 10.63
CA ALA A 96 -9.33 4.05 11.86
C ALA A 96 -8.84 5.06 12.92
N HIS A 97 -9.59 6.15 13.13
CA HIS A 97 -9.20 7.30 13.95
C HIS A 97 -8.66 6.94 15.35
N PRO A 98 -9.32 6.07 16.15
CA PRO A 98 -8.86 5.81 17.51
C PRO A 98 -7.46 5.19 17.54
N ILE A 99 -7.21 4.17 16.72
CA ILE A 99 -5.92 3.48 16.70
C ILE A 99 -4.83 4.35 16.06
N VAL A 100 -5.14 5.04 14.96
CA VAL A 100 -4.19 5.91 14.27
C VAL A 100 -3.79 7.09 15.17
N ASN A 101 -4.73 7.69 15.90
CA ASN A 101 -4.41 8.74 16.86
C ASN A 101 -3.47 8.24 17.98
N LYS A 102 -3.69 7.01 18.46
CA LYS A 102 -2.86 6.41 19.51
C LYS A 102 -1.43 6.18 19.03
N VAL A 103 -1.24 5.65 17.82
CA VAL A 103 0.10 5.27 17.33
C VAL A 103 0.87 6.43 16.69
N SER A 104 0.19 7.42 16.12
CA SER A 104 0.82 8.53 15.40
C SER A 104 0.76 9.89 16.11
N GLY A 105 0.22 9.93 17.34
CA GLY A 105 -0.02 11.21 18.04
C GLY A 105 -0.94 12.15 17.27
N GLY A 106 -1.87 11.61 16.48
CA GLY A 106 -2.85 12.39 15.70
C GLY A 106 -2.41 12.80 14.30
N ARG A 107 -1.15 12.64 13.91
CA ARG A 107 -0.60 13.08 12.61
C ARG A 107 -1.07 12.23 11.41
N GLY A 108 -1.55 11.02 11.66
CA GLY A 108 -1.88 10.07 10.60
C GLY A 108 -0.74 9.10 10.33
N VAL A 109 -0.96 8.19 9.39
CA VAL A 109 0.00 7.15 8.99
C VAL A 109 0.17 7.14 7.48
N LEU A 110 1.26 6.54 7.01
CA LEU A 110 1.53 6.20 5.62
C LEU A 110 1.26 4.71 5.44
N ARG A 111 0.45 4.32 4.43
CA ARG A 111 0.17 2.92 4.11
C ARG A 111 0.59 2.59 2.68
N ILE A 112 1.40 1.57 2.55
CA ILE A 112 1.81 0.94 1.29
C ILE A 112 1.03 -0.36 1.15
N SER A 113 0.35 -0.55 0.01
CA SER A 113 -0.49 -1.71 -0.26
C SER A 113 -0.19 -2.25 -1.66
N PRO A 114 0.84 -3.08 -1.83
CA PRO A 114 1.13 -3.70 -3.12
C PRO A 114 -0.05 -4.54 -3.62
N GLY A 115 -0.32 -4.47 -4.92
CA GLY A 115 -1.35 -5.25 -5.59
C GLY A 115 -0.76 -6.40 -6.42
N ILE A 116 -1.63 -7.20 -7.03
CA ILE A 116 -1.24 -8.30 -7.93
C ILE A 116 -0.52 -7.82 -9.20
N TYR A 117 -0.62 -6.55 -9.49
CA TYR A 117 0.01 -5.87 -10.64
C TYR A 117 1.31 -5.14 -10.27
N THR A 118 1.68 -5.12 -8.98
CA THR A 118 2.91 -4.50 -8.50
C THR A 118 4.10 -5.40 -8.79
N SER A 119 5.14 -4.88 -9.39
CA SER A 119 6.39 -5.59 -9.67
C SER A 119 7.43 -5.38 -8.55
N LYS A 120 8.51 -6.14 -8.57
CA LYS A 120 9.65 -5.90 -7.66
C LYS A 120 10.33 -4.57 -7.96
N GLU A 121 10.41 -4.20 -9.22
CA GLU A 121 10.94 -2.93 -9.70
C GLU A 121 10.14 -1.75 -9.15
N ASP A 122 8.82 -1.87 -9.03
CA ASP A 122 7.97 -0.86 -8.39
C ASP A 122 8.32 -0.69 -6.90
N ILE A 123 8.66 -1.77 -6.20
CA ILE A 123 9.10 -1.71 -4.80
C ILE A 123 10.43 -0.97 -4.67
N PHE A 124 11.42 -1.26 -5.52
CA PHE A 124 12.70 -0.54 -5.51
C PHE A 124 12.53 0.93 -5.89
N LYS A 125 11.70 1.23 -6.90
CA LYS A 125 11.34 2.60 -7.25
C LYS A 125 10.69 3.34 -6.08
N LEU A 126 9.77 2.69 -5.36
CA LEU A 126 9.17 3.25 -4.14
C LEU A 126 10.23 3.56 -3.08
N SER A 127 11.17 2.65 -2.85
CA SER A 127 12.27 2.85 -1.89
C SER A 127 13.10 4.08 -2.22
N ASP A 128 13.55 4.20 -3.46
CA ASP A 128 14.33 5.34 -3.95
C ASP A 128 13.58 6.66 -3.81
N SER A 129 12.30 6.66 -4.21
CA SER A 129 11.45 7.85 -4.12
C SER A 129 11.15 8.26 -2.68
N LEU A 130 10.96 7.30 -1.77
CA LEU A 130 10.82 7.57 -0.33
C LEU A 130 12.09 8.20 0.26
N CYS A 131 13.26 7.64 -0.05
CA CYS A 131 14.54 8.20 0.39
C CYS A 131 14.71 9.66 -0.09
N LYS A 132 14.46 9.93 -1.37
CA LYS A 132 14.53 11.28 -1.94
C LYS A 132 13.53 12.25 -1.33
N ALA A 133 12.28 11.79 -1.12
CA ALA A 133 11.23 12.60 -0.50
C ALA A 133 11.62 13.02 0.92
N ILE A 134 12.07 12.07 1.73
CA ILE A 134 12.41 12.32 3.14
C ILE A 134 13.66 13.19 3.27
N GLN A 135 14.69 13.00 2.41
CA GLN A 135 15.86 13.90 2.37
C GLN A 135 15.51 15.35 2.07
N LYS A 136 14.41 15.62 1.36
CA LYS A 136 13.94 16.98 1.09
C LYS A 136 13.06 17.56 2.19
N LEU A 137 12.53 16.72 3.08
CA LEU A 137 11.61 17.11 4.15
C LEU A 137 12.30 17.29 5.50
N VAL A 138 13.51 16.78 5.66
CA VAL A 138 14.37 16.90 6.86
C VAL A 138 15.52 17.84 6.60
#